data_962d9255c76111bc25beaec9e95bb7ca
#
_entry.id   962d9255c76111bc25beaec9e95bb7ca
#
_cell.length_a   1.000
_cell.length_b   1.000
_cell.length_c   1.000
_cell.angle_alpha   90.00
_cell.angle_beta   90.00
_cell.angle_gamma   90.00
#
_symmetry.space_group_name_H-M   'P 1'
#
loop_
_entity.id
_entity.type
_entity.pdbx_description
1 polymer ?
#
loop_
_entity_poly.entity_id
_entity_poly.type
_entity_poly.pdbx_seq_one_letter_code
_entity_poly.pdbx_strand_id
1 'polypeptide(L)'
;MNVELRHLRYFIAVAEELHFGRAAQRLNISQPPLSQQIQQLEQEIGAQLFTRTNRSVQITPAGALFLQDARAILLQVEQAARRAARVHTGQEGELRIGFTSSAPFTGLVSDALYQFRQRWPEVHIQMQENNTRQQLAPLHDDRLDLGVMRNTPLPNDLQHRVLLREPLCAVVHWAHPLADAESISIRALTNEPFVFFDPQGGTALYGEILALLHRYQIKPFITQEVGEAMTILGLVATGLGVSILPASFRRARLADVVWIPLQESDAISEVWLVWSATREPTAQMTNMMSLMLQNAEN
;
A
#
# COMPACT_ATOMS: atom_id res chain seq x y z
N MET A 1 11.24 41.39 9.67
CA MET A 1 9.77 41.30 9.75
C MET A 1 9.42 40.18 10.70
N ASN A 2 8.80 40.48 11.82
CA ASN A 2 8.45 39.49 12.87
C ASN A 2 6.92 39.41 13.04
N VAL A 3 6.22 38.99 12.00
CA VAL A 3 4.77 38.84 11.98
C VAL A 3 4.39 37.43 12.45
N GLU A 4 3.59 37.33 13.50
CA GLU A 4 3.11 36.07 14.05
C GLU A 4 1.63 35.83 13.66
N LEU A 5 1.19 34.55 13.66
CA LEU A 5 -0.21 34.19 13.35
C LEU A 5 -1.23 34.86 14.28
N ARG A 6 -0.85 35.16 15.52
CA ARG A 6 -1.72 35.88 16.44
C ARG A 6 -1.99 37.32 15.97
N HIS A 7 -1.00 37.99 15.35
CA HIS A 7 -1.19 39.32 14.78
C HIS A 7 -2.25 39.32 13.68
N LEU A 8 -2.22 38.30 12.81
CA LEU A 8 -3.21 38.11 11.74
C LEU A 8 -4.63 37.93 12.31
N ARG A 9 -4.77 37.07 13.34
CA ARG A 9 -6.06 36.86 14.02
C ARG A 9 -6.59 38.12 14.66
N TYR A 10 -5.74 38.91 15.33
CA TYR A 10 -6.09 40.15 15.97
C TYR A 10 -6.49 41.21 14.94
N PHE A 11 -5.71 41.31 13.87
CA PHE A 11 -6.00 42.22 12.76
C PHE A 11 -7.36 41.93 12.12
N ILE A 12 -7.64 40.66 11.78
CA ILE A 12 -8.92 40.25 11.20
C ILE A 12 -10.08 40.61 12.13
N ALA A 13 -9.95 40.31 13.43
CA ALA A 13 -10.99 40.60 14.39
C ALA A 13 -11.29 42.12 14.45
N VAL A 14 -10.25 42.98 14.45
CA VAL A 14 -10.44 44.42 14.41
C VAL A 14 -11.03 44.89 13.08
N ALA A 15 -10.62 44.31 11.97
CA ALA A 15 -11.12 44.64 10.63
C ALA A 15 -12.62 44.27 10.44
N GLU A 16 -13.07 43.20 11.05
CA GLU A 16 -14.47 42.77 11.01
C GLU A 16 -15.36 43.54 11.95
N GLU A 17 -14.86 43.84 13.14
CA GLU A 17 -15.64 44.59 14.15
C GLU A 17 -15.61 46.13 13.96
N LEU A 18 -14.61 46.65 13.27
CA LEU A 18 -14.32 48.09 13.16
C LEU A 18 -14.36 48.81 14.52
N HIS A 19 -14.03 48.06 15.58
CA HIS A 19 -14.06 48.53 16.95
C HIS A 19 -13.15 47.70 17.87
N PHE A 20 -12.08 48.29 18.41
CA PHE A 20 -11.10 47.55 19.23
C PHE A 20 -11.69 46.90 20.47
N GLY A 21 -12.66 47.52 21.15
CA GLY A 21 -13.31 46.98 22.35
C GLY A 21 -14.12 45.70 22.02
N ARG A 22 -14.92 45.72 20.95
CA ARG A 22 -15.67 44.51 20.48
C ARG A 22 -14.73 43.43 20.02
N ALA A 23 -13.71 43.78 19.25
CA ALA A 23 -12.70 42.80 18.82
C ALA A 23 -11.96 42.14 20.00
N ALA A 24 -11.61 42.96 21.02
CA ALA A 24 -10.99 42.43 22.24
C ALA A 24 -11.92 41.51 23.02
N GLN A 25 -13.22 41.83 23.15
CA GLN A 25 -14.22 40.93 23.73
C GLN A 25 -14.35 39.63 22.97
N ARG A 26 -14.43 39.67 21.64
CA ARG A 26 -14.48 38.49 20.77
C ARG A 26 -13.25 37.59 20.92
N LEU A 27 -12.09 38.20 21.14
CA LEU A 27 -10.81 37.49 21.32
C LEU A 27 -10.56 37.05 22.78
N ASN A 28 -11.47 37.35 23.72
CA ASN A 28 -11.34 37.15 25.17
C ASN A 28 -10.03 37.75 25.75
N ILE A 29 -9.67 38.93 25.33
CA ILE A 29 -8.54 39.72 25.84
C ILE A 29 -8.98 41.13 26.19
N SER A 30 -8.11 41.87 26.91
CA SER A 30 -8.34 43.32 27.13
C SER A 30 -7.93 44.14 25.90
N GLN A 31 -8.53 45.32 25.74
CA GLN A 31 -8.29 46.18 24.58
C GLN A 31 -6.85 46.73 24.50
N PRO A 32 -6.15 47.13 25.61
CA PRO A 32 -4.81 47.70 25.49
C PRO A 32 -3.79 46.77 24.78
N PRO A 33 -3.65 45.48 25.15
CA PRO A 33 -2.72 44.60 24.46
C PRO A 33 -3.12 44.37 22.99
N LEU A 34 -4.41 44.32 22.65
CA LEU A 34 -4.85 44.22 21.27
C LEU A 34 -4.38 45.42 20.44
N SER A 35 -4.57 46.65 21.00
CA SER A 35 -4.14 47.86 20.31
C SER A 35 -2.63 47.91 20.09
N GLN A 36 -1.84 47.47 21.08
CA GLN A 36 -0.39 47.41 20.99
C GLN A 36 0.08 46.40 19.92
N GLN A 37 -0.54 45.23 19.86
CA GLN A 37 -0.20 44.22 18.86
C GLN A 37 -0.54 44.63 17.42
N ILE A 38 -1.63 45.41 17.23
CA ILE A 38 -1.94 45.96 15.91
C ILE A 38 -0.95 47.07 15.54
N GLN A 39 -0.54 47.93 16.46
CA GLN A 39 0.50 48.94 16.19
C GLN A 39 1.84 48.27 15.84
N GLN A 40 2.22 47.24 16.55
CA GLN A 40 3.43 46.48 16.25
C GLN A 40 3.36 45.84 14.85
N LEU A 41 2.21 45.25 14.47
CA LEU A 41 1.97 44.72 13.14
C LEU A 41 2.12 45.78 12.06
N GLU A 42 1.51 46.97 12.25
CA GLU A 42 1.63 48.09 11.32
C GLU A 42 3.09 48.54 11.14
N GLN A 43 3.86 48.58 12.24
CA GLN A 43 5.30 48.89 12.20
C GLN A 43 6.11 47.85 11.46
N GLU A 44 5.88 46.55 11.69
CA GLU A 44 6.56 45.46 11.03
C GLU A 44 6.27 45.43 9.52
N ILE A 45 5.04 45.75 9.12
CA ILE A 45 4.64 45.82 7.71
C ILE A 45 5.10 47.13 7.05
N GLY A 46 5.30 48.18 7.83
CA GLY A 46 5.66 49.50 7.31
C GLY A 46 4.46 50.26 6.71
N ALA A 47 3.22 49.89 7.07
CA ALA A 47 2.01 50.49 6.56
C ALA A 47 0.92 50.59 7.64
N GLN A 48 0.15 51.65 7.62
CA GLN A 48 -1.05 51.76 8.45
C GLN A 48 -2.17 50.91 7.84
N LEU A 49 -2.71 50.02 8.63
CA LEU A 49 -3.82 49.14 8.25
C LEU A 49 -5.17 49.71 8.66
N PHE A 50 -5.18 50.56 9.69
CA PHE A 50 -6.38 51.28 10.18
C PHE A 50 -6.11 52.75 10.29
N THR A 51 -7.14 53.55 9.92
CA THR A 51 -7.27 54.95 10.35
C THR A 51 -8.09 54.99 11.64
N ARG A 52 -7.61 55.73 12.63
CA ARG A 52 -8.24 55.85 13.97
C ARG A 52 -8.61 57.32 14.23
N THR A 53 -9.86 57.54 14.54
CA THR A 53 -10.33 58.83 15.07
C THR A 53 -10.93 58.57 16.45
N ASN A 54 -11.20 59.64 17.21
CA ASN A 54 -11.85 59.50 18.52
C ASN A 54 -13.25 58.86 18.46
N ARG A 55 -13.83 58.70 17.28
CA ARG A 55 -15.21 58.20 17.10
C ARG A 55 -15.32 56.98 16.19
N SER A 56 -14.29 56.62 15.43
CA SER A 56 -14.37 55.53 14.43
C SER A 56 -13.02 54.87 14.14
N VAL A 57 -13.08 53.60 13.78
CA VAL A 57 -11.99 52.85 13.22
C VAL A 57 -12.40 52.45 11.79
N GLN A 58 -11.55 52.74 10.83
CA GLN A 58 -11.81 52.42 9.43
C GLN A 58 -10.57 51.66 8.88
N ILE A 59 -10.81 50.68 8.00
CA ILE A 59 -9.76 49.97 7.33
C ILE A 59 -9.17 50.82 6.20
N THR A 60 -7.86 50.88 6.08
CA THR A 60 -7.19 51.57 4.96
C THR A 60 -7.21 50.73 3.69
N PRO A 61 -6.91 51.28 2.49
CA PRO A 61 -6.70 50.47 1.29
C PRO A 61 -5.64 49.37 1.47
N ALA A 62 -4.53 49.68 2.16
CA ALA A 62 -3.50 48.71 2.53
C ALA A 62 -4.03 47.64 3.48
N GLY A 63 -4.82 48.03 4.47
CA GLY A 63 -5.50 47.11 5.37
C GLY A 63 -6.50 46.17 4.65
N ALA A 64 -7.27 46.71 3.69
CA ALA A 64 -8.23 45.91 2.92
C ALA A 64 -7.53 44.82 2.09
N LEU A 65 -6.41 45.16 1.46
CA LEU A 65 -5.58 44.17 0.74
C LEU A 65 -5.01 43.17 1.72
N PHE A 66 -4.39 43.63 2.80
CA PHE A 66 -3.80 42.77 3.82
C PHE A 66 -4.82 41.86 4.50
N LEU A 67 -6.10 42.24 4.59
CA LEU A 67 -7.17 41.42 5.14
C LEU A 67 -7.42 40.14 4.30
N GLN A 68 -7.38 40.28 2.99
CA GLN A 68 -7.50 39.14 2.09
C GLN A 68 -6.34 38.17 2.28
N ASP A 69 -5.10 38.68 2.30
CA ASP A 69 -3.89 37.88 2.47
C ASP A 69 -3.84 37.22 3.86
N ALA A 70 -4.17 37.96 4.93
CA ALA A 70 -4.20 37.46 6.31
C ALA A 70 -5.17 36.28 6.47
N ARG A 71 -6.36 36.37 5.86
CA ARG A 71 -7.33 35.26 5.83
C ARG A 71 -6.80 34.06 5.06
N ALA A 72 -6.20 34.27 3.91
CA ALA A 72 -5.62 33.20 3.09
C ALA A 72 -4.48 32.48 3.84
N ILE A 73 -3.59 33.23 4.52
CA ILE A 73 -2.49 32.65 5.30
C ILE A 73 -3.03 31.77 6.45
N LEU A 74 -4.01 32.25 7.22
CA LEU A 74 -4.60 31.45 8.31
C LEU A 74 -5.27 30.19 7.79
N LEU A 75 -5.99 30.29 6.67
CA LEU A 75 -6.59 29.13 6.02
C LEU A 75 -5.53 28.11 5.56
N GLN A 76 -4.41 28.56 4.99
CA GLN A 76 -3.30 27.69 4.59
C GLN A 76 -2.68 26.98 5.80
N VAL A 77 -2.51 27.65 6.92
CA VAL A 77 -1.99 27.04 8.16
C VAL A 77 -2.94 25.95 8.66
N GLU A 78 -4.26 26.20 8.67
CA GLU A 78 -5.24 25.20 9.06
C GLU A 78 -5.22 23.99 8.12
N GLN A 79 -5.14 24.23 6.82
CA GLN A 79 -5.06 23.14 5.82
C GLN A 79 -3.79 22.30 6.01
N ALA A 80 -2.65 22.95 6.25
CA ALA A 80 -1.38 22.26 6.51
C ALA A 80 -1.46 21.40 7.78
N ALA A 81 -2.04 21.93 8.87
CA ALA A 81 -2.23 21.19 10.11
C ALA A 81 -3.16 19.98 9.93
N ARG A 82 -4.30 20.17 9.23
CA ARG A 82 -5.24 19.08 8.92
C ARG A 82 -4.58 17.99 8.05
N ARG A 83 -3.77 18.38 7.05
CA ARG A 83 -3.05 17.45 6.20
C ARG A 83 -2.06 16.61 7.01
N ALA A 84 -1.26 17.25 7.86
CA ALA A 84 -0.34 16.55 8.74
C ALA A 84 -1.07 15.54 9.66
N ALA A 85 -2.22 15.92 10.22
CA ALA A 85 -3.05 15.04 11.03
C ALA A 85 -3.59 13.84 10.22
N ARG A 86 -4.04 14.05 8.96
CA ARG A 86 -4.51 12.97 8.08
C ARG A 86 -3.40 11.98 7.73
N VAL A 87 -2.18 12.46 7.46
CA VAL A 87 -1.02 11.59 7.22
C VAL A 87 -0.72 10.75 8.46
N HIS A 88 -0.73 11.37 9.65
CA HIS A 88 -0.50 10.67 10.92
C HIS A 88 -1.54 9.57 11.19
N THR A 89 -2.79 9.79 10.82
CA THR A 89 -3.89 8.81 10.99
C THR A 89 -4.04 7.84 9.81
N GLY A 90 -3.17 7.89 8.81
CA GLY A 90 -3.19 7.01 7.65
C GLY A 90 -4.32 7.29 6.65
N GLN A 91 -4.90 8.49 6.69
CA GLN A 91 -5.96 8.93 5.76
C GLN A 91 -5.41 9.59 4.49
N GLU A 92 -4.15 9.98 4.48
CA GLU A 92 -3.44 10.60 3.35
C GLU A 92 -2.00 10.09 3.34
N GLY A 93 -1.33 10.05 2.18
CA GLY A 93 0.07 9.67 2.05
C GLY A 93 0.30 8.66 0.94
N GLU A 94 1.37 7.87 1.08
CA GLU A 94 1.78 6.86 0.11
C GLU A 94 1.98 5.51 0.79
N LEU A 95 1.66 4.43 0.07
CA LEU A 95 1.89 3.04 0.48
C LEU A 95 2.47 2.26 -0.70
N ARG A 96 3.70 1.77 -0.57
CA ARG A 96 4.44 1.05 -1.60
C ARG A 96 4.37 -0.45 -1.33
N ILE A 97 3.74 -1.20 -2.25
CA ILE A 97 3.49 -2.63 -2.11
C ILE A 97 4.17 -3.39 -3.24
N GLY A 98 5.11 -4.28 -2.89
CA GLY A 98 5.63 -5.29 -3.78
C GLY A 98 4.72 -6.51 -3.81
N PHE A 99 4.56 -7.16 -4.96
CA PHE A 99 3.78 -8.38 -5.07
C PHE A 99 4.31 -9.28 -6.17
N THR A 100 4.19 -10.59 -5.98
CA THR A 100 4.49 -11.58 -7.03
C THR A 100 3.34 -11.69 -8.02
N SER A 101 3.61 -12.08 -9.25
CA SER A 101 2.61 -12.28 -10.32
C SER A 101 1.44 -13.20 -9.90
N SER A 102 1.64 -14.06 -8.89
CA SER A 102 0.60 -14.93 -8.34
C SER A 102 -0.37 -14.24 -7.37
N ALA A 103 0.04 -13.17 -6.72
CA ALA A 103 -0.72 -12.55 -5.64
C ALA A 103 -2.13 -12.06 -6.06
N PRO A 104 -2.32 -11.42 -7.24
CA PRO A 104 -3.65 -11.00 -7.70
C PRO A 104 -4.64 -12.14 -7.87
N PHE A 105 -4.15 -13.37 -8.16
CA PHE A 105 -5.01 -14.53 -8.35
C PHE A 105 -5.52 -15.15 -7.05
N THR A 106 -4.95 -14.78 -5.89
CA THR A 106 -5.44 -15.29 -4.60
C THR A 106 -6.81 -14.76 -4.22
N GLY A 107 -7.25 -13.62 -4.79
CA GLY A 107 -8.46 -12.89 -4.42
C GLY A 107 -8.29 -12.05 -3.16
N LEU A 108 -7.59 -12.56 -2.16
CA LEU A 108 -7.35 -11.92 -0.88
C LEU A 108 -6.72 -10.53 -1.01
N VAL A 109 -5.66 -10.45 -1.84
CA VAL A 109 -4.93 -9.19 -2.09
C VAL A 109 -5.80 -8.21 -2.87
N SER A 110 -6.50 -8.67 -3.90
CA SER A 110 -7.38 -7.84 -4.73
C SER A 110 -8.52 -7.25 -3.90
N ASP A 111 -9.14 -8.04 -3.02
CA ASP A 111 -10.23 -7.61 -2.15
C ASP A 111 -9.75 -6.61 -1.10
N ALA A 112 -8.55 -6.83 -0.51
CA ALA A 112 -7.95 -5.88 0.42
C ALA A 112 -7.64 -4.53 -0.26
N LEU A 113 -7.08 -4.54 -1.46
CA LEU A 113 -6.80 -3.34 -2.25
C LEU A 113 -8.08 -2.58 -2.59
N TYR A 114 -9.14 -3.30 -3.01
CA TYR A 114 -10.44 -2.69 -3.29
C TYR A 114 -11.01 -2.00 -2.04
N GLN A 115 -11.07 -2.71 -0.90
CA GLN A 115 -11.57 -2.16 0.36
C GLN A 115 -10.72 -0.99 0.86
N PHE A 116 -9.40 -1.06 0.71
CA PHE A 116 -8.49 0.00 1.11
C PHE A 116 -8.76 1.29 0.33
N ARG A 117 -8.88 1.22 -0.99
CA ARG A 117 -9.21 2.38 -1.84
C ARG A 117 -10.55 3.02 -1.50
N GLN A 118 -11.55 2.22 -1.06
CA GLN A 118 -12.84 2.75 -0.62
C GLN A 118 -12.74 3.49 0.72
N ARG A 119 -11.92 2.98 1.66
CA ARG A 119 -11.81 3.54 3.00
C ARG A 119 -10.83 4.71 3.09
N TRP A 120 -9.76 4.68 2.31
CA TRP A 120 -8.68 5.69 2.31
C TRP A 120 -8.34 6.15 0.90
N PRO A 121 -9.25 6.87 0.23
CA PRO A 121 -9.08 7.28 -1.17
C PRO A 121 -7.91 8.26 -1.40
N GLU A 122 -7.51 9.00 -0.37
CA GLU A 122 -6.41 9.97 -0.43
C GLU A 122 -5.01 9.34 -0.19
N VAL A 123 -4.95 8.02 0.06
CA VAL A 123 -3.67 7.29 0.12
C VAL A 123 -3.31 6.78 -1.26
N HIS A 124 -2.18 7.23 -1.78
CA HIS A 124 -1.64 6.75 -3.04
C HIS A 124 -1.00 5.37 -2.86
N ILE A 125 -1.54 4.34 -3.51
CA ILE A 125 -0.96 2.99 -3.50
C ILE A 125 -0.07 2.85 -4.72
N GLN A 126 1.24 2.68 -4.50
CA GLN A 126 2.19 2.32 -5.53
C GLN A 126 2.41 0.80 -5.53
N MET A 127 1.97 0.15 -6.61
CA MET A 127 2.09 -1.29 -6.78
C MET A 127 3.30 -1.63 -7.66
N GLN A 128 4.14 -2.58 -7.22
CA GLN A 128 5.31 -3.04 -7.97
C GLN A 128 5.28 -4.56 -8.11
N GLU A 129 5.21 -5.04 -9.34
CA GLU A 129 5.36 -6.47 -9.60
C GLU A 129 6.85 -6.84 -9.56
N ASN A 130 7.20 -7.73 -8.64
CA ASN A 130 8.55 -8.22 -8.41
C ASN A 130 8.49 -9.71 -8.03
N ASN A 131 9.46 -10.51 -8.45
CA ASN A 131 9.58 -11.85 -7.90
C ASN A 131 9.96 -11.82 -6.40
N THR A 132 9.90 -12.96 -5.74
CA THR A 132 10.16 -13.06 -4.29
C THR A 132 11.53 -12.49 -3.90
N ARG A 133 12.60 -12.81 -4.64
CA ARG A 133 13.96 -12.32 -4.33
C ARG A 133 14.10 -10.82 -4.55
N GLN A 134 13.48 -10.30 -5.59
CA GLN A 134 13.55 -8.85 -5.92
C GLN A 134 12.85 -7.96 -4.89
N GLN A 135 11.95 -8.50 -4.07
CA GLN A 135 11.29 -7.74 -3.02
C GLN A 135 12.15 -7.58 -1.75
N LEU A 136 13.11 -8.50 -1.49
CA LEU A 136 13.86 -8.52 -0.22
C LEU A 136 14.68 -7.25 0.01
N ALA A 137 15.52 -6.86 -0.95
CA ALA A 137 16.34 -5.64 -0.83
C ALA A 137 15.51 -4.36 -0.74
N PRO A 138 14.46 -4.13 -1.58
CA PRO A 138 13.58 -2.98 -1.42
C PRO A 138 12.84 -2.91 -0.07
N LEU A 139 12.49 -4.04 0.55
CA LEU A 139 11.90 -4.07 1.90
C LEU A 139 12.94 -3.73 2.97
N HIS A 140 14.18 -4.21 2.82
CA HIS A 140 15.29 -3.86 3.69
C HIS A 140 15.62 -2.36 3.62
N ASP A 141 15.69 -1.79 2.40
CA ASP A 141 16.09 -0.40 2.13
C ASP A 141 14.93 0.60 2.26
N ASP A 142 13.79 0.21 2.81
CA ASP A 142 12.58 1.04 2.94
C ASP A 142 12.07 1.63 1.60
N ARG A 143 12.38 0.99 0.46
CA ARG A 143 11.84 1.32 -0.86
C ARG A 143 10.48 0.67 -1.13
N LEU A 144 10.17 -0.42 -0.40
CA LEU A 144 8.85 -1.01 -0.28
C LEU A 144 8.42 -0.96 1.20
N ASP A 145 7.14 -0.78 1.42
CA ASP A 145 6.54 -0.79 2.75
C ASP A 145 6.02 -2.19 3.11
N LEU A 146 5.38 -2.86 2.16
CA LEU A 146 4.84 -4.20 2.28
C LEU A 146 5.25 -5.05 1.07
N GLY A 147 5.49 -6.33 1.29
CA GLY A 147 5.70 -7.33 0.26
C GLY A 147 4.66 -8.46 0.35
N VAL A 148 4.07 -8.84 -0.77
CA VAL A 148 3.23 -10.05 -0.88
C VAL A 148 3.97 -11.05 -1.74
N MET A 149 4.43 -12.13 -1.13
CA MET A 149 5.33 -13.08 -1.77
C MET A 149 5.09 -14.51 -1.31
N ARG A 150 5.72 -15.46 -1.99
CA ARG A 150 5.74 -16.87 -1.57
C ARG A 150 6.77 -17.10 -0.46
N ASN A 151 6.56 -18.16 0.30
CA ASN A 151 7.45 -18.62 1.35
C ASN A 151 8.92 -18.69 0.87
N THR A 152 9.80 -18.05 1.62
CA THR A 152 11.25 -18.03 1.36
C THR A 152 12.00 -17.78 2.67
N PRO A 153 13.25 -18.25 2.82
CA PRO A 153 14.08 -17.79 3.94
C PRO A 153 14.21 -16.28 3.95
N LEU A 154 13.82 -15.65 5.06
CA LEU A 154 13.88 -14.21 5.24
C LEU A 154 15.13 -13.80 6.02
N PRO A 155 15.76 -12.66 5.68
CA PRO A 155 16.72 -11.98 6.54
C PRO A 155 16.11 -11.63 7.91
N ASN A 156 16.95 -11.51 8.95
CA ASN A 156 16.51 -11.27 10.33
C ASN A 156 15.81 -9.92 10.55
N ASP A 157 16.02 -8.97 9.65
CA ASP A 157 15.46 -7.63 9.66
C ASP A 157 14.10 -7.55 8.94
N LEU A 158 13.61 -8.66 8.40
CA LEU A 158 12.27 -8.80 7.83
C LEU A 158 11.42 -9.74 8.69
N GLN A 159 10.15 -9.43 8.78
CA GLN A 159 9.15 -10.25 9.47
C GLN A 159 7.96 -10.52 8.57
N HIS A 160 7.21 -11.56 8.87
CA HIS A 160 6.09 -11.96 8.04
C HIS A 160 4.88 -12.44 8.83
N ARG A 161 3.73 -12.47 8.13
CA ARG A 161 2.52 -13.20 8.50
C ARG A 161 2.06 -14.02 7.31
N VAL A 162 1.58 -15.23 7.57
CA VAL A 162 0.96 -16.07 6.55
C VAL A 162 -0.41 -15.49 6.20
N LEU A 163 -0.62 -15.17 4.93
CA LEU A 163 -1.90 -14.70 4.41
C LEU A 163 -2.77 -15.84 3.90
N LEU A 164 -2.14 -16.84 3.26
CA LEU A 164 -2.86 -17.94 2.63
C LEU A 164 -2.02 -19.20 2.65
N ARG A 165 -2.66 -20.33 2.95
CA ARG A 165 -2.18 -21.67 2.65
C ARG A 165 -3.07 -22.28 1.60
N GLU A 166 -2.54 -22.63 0.47
CA GLU A 166 -3.29 -23.19 -0.63
C GLU A 166 -2.66 -24.47 -1.16
N PRO A 167 -3.47 -25.42 -1.66
CA PRO A 167 -2.94 -26.65 -2.23
C PRO A 167 -2.19 -26.38 -3.53
N LEU A 168 -1.14 -27.14 -3.75
CA LEU A 168 -0.52 -27.32 -5.06
C LEU A 168 -1.33 -28.35 -5.85
N CYS A 169 -1.55 -28.08 -7.13
CA CYS A 169 -2.27 -28.95 -8.05
C CYS A 169 -1.36 -29.33 -9.22
N ALA A 170 -1.51 -30.53 -9.73
CA ALA A 170 -1.00 -30.89 -11.05
C ALA A 170 -1.81 -30.14 -12.12
N VAL A 171 -1.11 -29.69 -13.16
CA VAL A 171 -1.69 -28.96 -14.28
C VAL A 171 -1.32 -29.69 -15.56
N VAL A 172 -2.32 -30.08 -16.31
CA VAL A 172 -2.17 -30.87 -17.52
C VAL A 172 -3.03 -30.35 -18.67
N HIS A 173 -2.70 -30.69 -19.90
CA HIS A 173 -3.56 -30.42 -21.04
C HIS A 173 -4.84 -31.26 -20.97
N TRP A 174 -5.98 -30.77 -21.49
CA TRP A 174 -7.27 -31.45 -21.40
C TRP A 174 -7.28 -32.86 -22.04
N ALA A 175 -6.45 -33.13 -23.06
CA ALA A 175 -6.32 -34.44 -23.69
C ALA A 175 -5.27 -35.37 -23.02
N HIS A 176 -4.71 -34.95 -21.87
CA HIS A 176 -3.74 -35.76 -21.14
C HIS A 176 -4.40 -37.00 -20.51
N PRO A 177 -3.76 -38.17 -20.44
CA PRO A 177 -4.35 -39.38 -19.84
C PRO A 177 -4.82 -39.21 -18.39
N LEU A 178 -4.23 -38.29 -17.65
CA LEU A 178 -4.60 -37.99 -16.26
C LEU A 178 -5.74 -36.98 -16.14
N ALA A 179 -6.21 -36.36 -17.24
CA ALA A 179 -7.14 -35.20 -17.17
C ALA A 179 -8.48 -35.54 -16.54
N ASP A 180 -8.96 -36.79 -16.65
CA ASP A 180 -10.24 -37.26 -16.10
C ASP A 180 -10.15 -37.69 -14.62
N ALA A 181 -8.95 -37.66 -14.02
CA ALA A 181 -8.76 -38.09 -12.63
C ALA A 181 -9.30 -36.99 -11.63
N GLU A 182 -10.07 -37.45 -10.63
CA GLU A 182 -10.52 -36.57 -9.55
C GLU A 182 -9.37 -36.05 -8.67
N SER A 183 -8.33 -36.89 -8.47
CA SER A 183 -7.09 -36.54 -7.76
C SER A 183 -6.00 -37.55 -8.16
N ILE A 184 -4.74 -37.17 -8.06
CA ILE A 184 -3.59 -38.03 -8.35
C ILE A 184 -2.55 -37.95 -7.25
N SER A 185 -1.81 -39.08 -7.05
CA SER A 185 -0.55 -38.95 -6.31
C SER A 185 0.48 -38.24 -7.18
N ILE A 186 1.30 -37.41 -6.58
CA ILE A 186 2.43 -36.72 -7.25
C ILE A 186 3.34 -37.72 -8.01
N ARG A 187 3.38 -38.99 -7.58
CA ARG A 187 4.14 -40.08 -8.24
C ARG A 187 3.63 -40.40 -9.64
N ALA A 188 2.36 -40.08 -9.96
CA ALA A 188 1.83 -40.25 -11.31
C ALA A 188 2.53 -39.34 -12.34
N LEU A 189 3.23 -38.31 -11.87
CA LEU A 189 3.98 -37.38 -12.73
C LEU A 189 5.46 -37.80 -12.97
N THR A 190 5.92 -38.96 -12.47
CA THR A 190 7.35 -39.32 -12.42
C THR A 190 8.03 -39.32 -13.80
N ASN A 191 7.32 -39.75 -14.85
CA ASN A 191 7.88 -39.87 -16.21
C ASN A 191 7.31 -38.81 -17.17
N GLU A 192 6.56 -37.86 -16.68
CA GLU A 192 5.95 -36.81 -17.51
C GLU A 192 6.97 -35.73 -17.87
N PRO A 193 6.90 -35.16 -19.09
CA PRO A 193 7.68 -33.98 -19.42
C PRO A 193 7.17 -32.75 -18.63
N PHE A 194 8.07 -32.08 -17.91
CA PHE A 194 7.71 -30.91 -17.12
C PHE A 194 7.99 -29.61 -17.86
N VAL A 195 7.02 -28.70 -17.83
CA VAL A 195 7.22 -27.28 -18.01
C VAL A 195 7.41 -26.66 -16.60
N PHE A 196 8.58 -26.10 -16.34
CA PHE A 196 8.98 -25.72 -14.99
C PHE A 196 9.45 -24.26 -14.90
N PHE A 197 9.62 -23.78 -13.69
CA PHE A 197 10.23 -22.47 -13.47
C PHE A 197 11.72 -22.47 -13.76
N ASP A 198 12.23 -21.37 -14.33
CA ASP A 198 13.67 -21.13 -14.45
C ASP A 198 14.30 -21.02 -13.04
N PRO A 199 15.35 -21.79 -12.73
CA PRO A 199 16.03 -21.73 -11.45
C PRO A 199 16.63 -20.36 -11.11
N GLN A 200 16.92 -19.54 -12.14
CA GLN A 200 17.44 -18.18 -11.97
C GLN A 200 16.34 -17.12 -11.94
N GLY A 201 15.10 -17.48 -12.22
CA GLY A 201 13.95 -16.56 -12.28
C GLY A 201 13.58 -15.91 -10.95
N GLY A 202 14.17 -16.35 -9.82
CA GLY A 202 13.99 -15.71 -8.50
C GLY A 202 12.63 -15.95 -7.84
N THR A 203 11.78 -16.79 -8.42
CA THR A 203 10.52 -17.20 -7.79
C THR A 203 10.76 -18.25 -6.71
N ALA A 204 10.11 -18.11 -5.56
CA ALA A 204 10.16 -19.10 -4.50
C ALA A 204 9.45 -20.42 -4.88
N LEU A 205 8.47 -20.37 -5.80
CA LEU A 205 7.75 -21.58 -6.28
C LEU A 205 8.68 -22.61 -6.90
N TYR A 206 9.76 -22.21 -7.56
CA TYR A 206 10.77 -23.14 -8.07
C TYR A 206 11.28 -24.06 -6.96
N GLY A 207 11.80 -23.47 -5.87
CA GLY A 207 12.37 -24.22 -4.76
C GLY A 207 11.33 -25.02 -3.98
N GLU A 208 10.15 -24.48 -3.79
CA GLU A 208 9.04 -25.10 -3.06
C GLU A 208 8.54 -26.36 -3.78
N ILE A 209 8.28 -26.28 -5.09
CA ILE A 209 7.82 -27.42 -5.90
C ILE A 209 8.93 -28.45 -6.07
N LEU A 210 10.18 -28.00 -6.30
CA LEU A 210 11.31 -28.91 -6.42
C LEU A 210 11.55 -29.68 -5.12
N ALA A 211 11.45 -29.03 -3.95
CA ALA A 211 11.57 -29.69 -2.66
C ALA A 211 10.45 -30.71 -2.43
N LEU A 212 9.21 -30.39 -2.85
CA LEU A 212 8.10 -31.35 -2.82
C LEU A 212 8.41 -32.58 -3.67
N LEU A 213 8.80 -32.40 -4.93
CA LEU A 213 9.16 -33.52 -5.83
C LEU A 213 10.28 -34.39 -5.25
N HIS A 214 11.34 -33.77 -4.72
CA HIS A 214 12.46 -34.49 -4.10
C HIS A 214 12.04 -35.30 -2.86
N ARG A 215 11.11 -34.77 -2.03
CA ARG A 215 10.57 -35.48 -0.86
C ARG A 215 9.91 -36.80 -1.24
N TYR A 216 9.27 -36.84 -2.40
CA TYR A 216 8.65 -38.04 -2.96
C TYR A 216 9.58 -38.83 -3.91
N GLN A 217 10.88 -38.47 -3.92
CA GLN A 217 11.91 -39.13 -4.73
C GLN A 217 11.67 -39.05 -6.24
N ILE A 218 11.02 -37.97 -6.67
CA ILE A 218 10.76 -37.69 -8.08
C ILE A 218 11.83 -36.73 -8.59
N LYS A 219 12.53 -37.16 -9.65
CA LYS A 219 13.41 -36.30 -10.44
C LYS A 219 12.61 -35.81 -11.65
N PRO A 220 12.21 -34.54 -11.73
CA PRO A 220 11.40 -34.07 -12.86
C PRO A 220 12.20 -34.11 -14.16
N PHE A 221 11.56 -34.59 -15.22
CA PHE A 221 12.10 -34.53 -16.59
C PHE A 221 11.70 -33.14 -17.17
N ILE A 222 12.51 -32.12 -16.90
CA ILE A 222 12.24 -30.73 -17.31
C ILE A 222 12.58 -30.57 -18.79
N THR A 223 11.57 -30.28 -19.61
CA THR A 223 11.71 -30.04 -21.05
C THR A 223 11.68 -28.58 -21.42
N GLN A 224 11.07 -27.74 -20.60
CA GLN A 224 10.98 -26.27 -20.76
C GLN A 224 11.16 -25.58 -19.43
N GLU A 225 11.95 -24.49 -19.41
CA GLU A 225 12.13 -23.63 -18.25
C GLU A 225 11.70 -22.21 -18.62
N VAL A 226 10.83 -21.61 -17.79
CA VAL A 226 10.27 -20.25 -18.00
C VAL A 226 10.15 -19.48 -16.70
N GLY A 227 10.15 -18.15 -16.78
CA GLY A 227 10.19 -17.28 -15.60
C GLY A 227 8.85 -17.15 -14.85
N GLU A 228 7.70 -17.32 -15.53
CA GLU A 228 6.40 -16.95 -15.00
C GLU A 228 5.37 -18.07 -15.10
N ALA A 229 4.51 -18.20 -14.06
CA ALA A 229 3.48 -19.24 -14.00
C ALA A 229 2.45 -19.14 -15.14
N MET A 230 2.12 -17.93 -15.60
CA MET A 230 1.20 -17.76 -16.73
C MET A 230 1.80 -18.29 -18.03
N THR A 231 3.11 -18.16 -18.23
CA THR A 231 3.82 -18.77 -19.36
C THR A 231 3.81 -20.29 -19.26
N ILE A 232 4.03 -20.87 -18.05
CA ILE A 232 3.89 -22.31 -17.80
C ILE A 232 2.49 -22.77 -18.21
N LEU A 233 1.43 -22.10 -17.75
CA LEU A 233 0.05 -22.43 -18.09
C LEU A 233 -0.20 -22.41 -19.61
N GLY A 234 0.32 -21.37 -20.28
CA GLY A 234 0.21 -21.27 -21.75
C GLY A 234 0.88 -22.45 -22.47
N LEU A 235 2.07 -22.90 -22.02
CA LEU A 235 2.78 -24.03 -22.61
C LEU A 235 2.11 -25.35 -22.27
N VAL A 236 1.60 -25.55 -21.07
CA VAL A 236 0.79 -26.74 -20.72
C VAL A 236 -0.49 -26.79 -21.56
N ALA A 237 -1.14 -25.68 -21.83
CA ALA A 237 -2.30 -25.60 -22.71
C ALA A 237 -2.04 -26.01 -24.15
N THR A 238 -0.78 -25.99 -24.59
CA THR A 238 -0.37 -26.52 -25.92
C THR A 238 0.04 -27.99 -25.91
N GLY A 239 -0.02 -28.64 -24.75
CA GLY A 239 0.35 -30.06 -24.61
C GLY A 239 1.86 -30.30 -24.54
N LEU A 240 2.69 -29.28 -24.27
CA LEU A 240 4.17 -29.43 -24.20
C LEU A 240 4.67 -30.17 -22.95
N GLY A 241 3.78 -30.42 -22.00
CA GLY A 241 4.10 -31.14 -20.78
C GLY A 241 3.12 -30.86 -19.66
N VAL A 242 3.51 -31.26 -18.45
CA VAL A 242 2.73 -31.04 -17.21
C VAL A 242 3.44 -30.05 -16.31
N SER A 243 2.73 -29.54 -15.30
CA SER A 243 3.35 -28.73 -14.27
C SER A 243 2.66 -28.94 -12.93
N ILE A 244 3.22 -28.33 -11.87
CA ILE A 244 2.58 -28.21 -10.55
C ILE A 244 2.53 -26.72 -10.21
N LEU A 245 1.33 -26.23 -9.89
CA LEU A 245 1.10 -24.81 -9.58
C LEU A 245 0.11 -24.65 -8.41
N PRO A 246 0.16 -23.54 -7.69
CA PRO A 246 -0.83 -23.19 -6.66
C PRO A 246 -2.26 -23.10 -7.23
N ALA A 247 -3.23 -23.57 -6.45
CA ALA A 247 -4.64 -23.66 -6.88
C ALA A 247 -5.25 -22.28 -7.25
N SER A 248 -4.76 -21.18 -6.68
CA SER A 248 -5.23 -19.83 -6.98
C SER A 248 -5.13 -19.47 -8.47
N PHE A 249 -4.15 -20.00 -9.20
CA PHE A 249 -4.01 -19.77 -10.65
C PHE A 249 -5.15 -20.34 -11.49
N ARG A 250 -6.02 -21.23 -10.95
CA ARG A 250 -7.26 -21.67 -11.63
C ARG A 250 -8.17 -20.49 -12.02
N ARG A 251 -8.05 -19.36 -11.34
CA ARG A 251 -8.78 -18.12 -11.67
C ARG A 251 -8.42 -17.53 -13.03
N ALA A 252 -7.27 -17.90 -13.60
CA ALA A 252 -6.88 -17.52 -14.96
C ALA A 252 -7.78 -18.12 -16.05
N ARG A 253 -8.51 -19.24 -15.73
CA ARG A 253 -9.53 -19.87 -16.60
C ARG A 253 -9.08 -20.15 -18.02
N LEU A 254 -7.88 -20.76 -18.21
CA LEU A 254 -7.46 -21.24 -19.51
C LEU A 254 -8.30 -22.48 -19.90
N ALA A 255 -8.89 -22.47 -21.10
CA ALA A 255 -9.82 -23.47 -21.53
C ALA A 255 -9.19 -24.88 -21.71
N ASP A 256 -7.93 -24.94 -22.15
CA ASP A 256 -7.26 -26.18 -22.52
C ASP A 256 -6.40 -26.77 -21.38
N VAL A 257 -6.63 -26.33 -20.16
CA VAL A 257 -5.88 -26.72 -18.96
C VAL A 257 -6.79 -27.34 -17.93
N VAL A 258 -6.42 -28.52 -17.44
CA VAL A 258 -7.09 -29.26 -16.36
C VAL A 258 -6.22 -29.20 -15.10
N TRP A 259 -6.87 -28.90 -13.98
CA TRP A 259 -6.28 -28.78 -12.65
C TRP A 259 -6.67 -29.98 -11.80
N ILE A 260 -5.71 -30.80 -11.42
CA ILE A 260 -5.93 -32.04 -10.70
C ILE A 260 -5.35 -31.90 -9.29
N PRO A 261 -6.16 -32.07 -8.24
CA PRO A 261 -5.68 -32.05 -6.85
C PRO A 261 -4.61 -33.15 -6.63
N LEU A 262 -3.55 -32.80 -5.90
CA LEU A 262 -2.58 -33.78 -5.40
C LEU A 262 -3.10 -34.43 -4.12
N GLN A 263 -2.86 -35.71 -3.96
CA GLN A 263 -3.28 -36.49 -2.78
C GLN A 263 -2.42 -36.22 -1.54
N GLU A 264 -1.22 -35.69 -1.74
CA GLU A 264 -0.25 -35.40 -0.69
C GLU A 264 -0.68 -34.20 0.14
N SER A 265 -0.91 -34.43 1.43
CA SER A 265 -1.38 -33.38 2.36
C SER A 265 -0.37 -32.26 2.61
N ASP A 266 0.91 -32.50 2.28
CA ASP A 266 2.00 -31.54 2.38
C ASP A 266 2.30 -30.82 1.05
N ALA A 267 1.50 -31.06 0.02
CA ALA A 267 1.54 -30.32 -1.23
C ALA A 267 0.83 -28.98 -1.08
N ILE A 268 1.40 -28.10 -0.26
CA ILE A 268 0.85 -26.78 0.12
C ILE A 268 1.87 -25.70 -0.20
N SER A 269 1.38 -24.57 -0.69
CA SER A 269 2.16 -23.36 -0.88
C SER A 269 1.60 -22.23 0.01
N GLU A 270 2.49 -21.39 0.52
CA GLU A 270 2.12 -20.26 1.37
C GLU A 270 2.34 -18.91 0.67
N VAL A 271 1.40 -18.00 0.86
CA VAL A 271 1.56 -16.59 0.53
C VAL A 271 1.78 -15.81 1.82
N TRP A 272 2.83 -15.03 1.86
CA TRP A 272 3.23 -14.24 3.01
C TRP A 272 3.07 -12.75 2.77
N LEU A 273 2.64 -12.04 3.80
CA LEU A 273 2.80 -10.60 3.93
C LEU A 273 4.09 -10.32 4.69
N VAL A 274 5.00 -9.55 4.10
CA VAL A 274 6.35 -9.31 4.61
C VAL A 274 6.59 -7.81 4.74
N TRP A 275 7.27 -7.40 5.82
CA TRP A 275 7.65 -6.00 6.04
C TRP A 275 8.91 -5.92 6.92
N SER A 276 9.52 -4.74 6.99
CA SER A 276 10.70 -4.50 7.83
C SER A 276 10.39 -4.68 9.32
N ALA A 277 11.27 -5.39 10.04
CA ALA A 277 11.22 -5.54 11.50
C ALA A 277 11.97 -4.41 12.24
N THR A 278 12.69 -3.55 11.49
CA THR A 278 13.53 -2.50 12.06
C THR A 278 12.80 -1.18 12.31
N ARG A 279 11.58 -1.05 11.79
CA ARG A 279 10.74 0.15 11.99
C ARG A 279 9.32 -0.22 12.36
N GLU A 280 8.67 0.69 13.08
CA GLU A 280 7.23 0.58 13.35
C GLU A 280 6.43 0.77 12.06
N PRO A 281 5.41 -0.07 11.81
CA PRO A 281 4.51 0.12 10.69
C PRO A 281 3.80 1.47 10.75
N THR A 282 3.75 2.19 9.63
CA THR A 282 2.95 3.41 9.52
C THR A 282 1.46 3.10 9.63
N ALA A 283 0.63 4.12 9.86
CA ALA A 283 -0.82 3.94 9.92
C ALA A 283 -1.39 3.37 8.61
N GLN A 284 -0.85 3.78 7.45
CA GLN A 284 -1.23 3.25 6.13
C GLN A 284 -0.88 1.76 6.02
N MET A 285 0.32 1.37 6.45
CA MET A 285 0.74 -0.05 6.51
C MET A 285 -0.19 -0.85 7.41
N THR A 286 -0.44 -0.39 8.63
CA THR A 286 -1.30 -1.05 9.62
C THR A 286 -2.72 -1.24 9.08
N ASN A 287 -3.28 -0.23 8.41
CA ASN A 287 -4.60 -0.31 7.79
C ASN A 287 -4.66 -1.38 6.69
N MET A 288 -3.67 -1.43 5.80
CA MET A 288 -3.60 -2.43 4.72
C MET A 288 -3.36 -3.84 5.28
N MET A 289 -2.43 -3.99 6.22
CA MET A 289 -2.13 -5.27 6.87
C MET A 289 -3.38 -5.85 7.54
N SER A 290 -4.15 -5.00 8.26
CA SER A 290 -5.40 -5.41 8.91
C SER A 290 -6.42 -5.94 7.91
N LEU A 291 -6.59 -5.30 6.74
CA LEU A 291 -7.49 -5.77 5.69
C LEU A 291 -7.03 -7.09 5.08
N MET A 292 -5.73 -7.22 4.79
CA MET A 292 -5.18 -8.46 4.24
C MET A 292 -5.33 -9.63 5.21
N LEU A 293 -5.09 -9.42 6.51
CA LEU A 293 -5.21 -10.45 7.53
C LEU A 293 -6.67 -10.82 7.82
N GLN A 294 -7.59 -9.85 7.87
CA GLN A 294 -9.03 -10.12 8.01
C GLN A 294 -9.58 -10.96 6.86
N ASN A 295 -9.13 -10.69 5.63
CA ASN A 295 -9.53 -11.48 4.47
C ASN A 295 -8.93 -12.89 4.46
N ALA A 296 -7.81 -13.10 5.18
CA ALA A 296 -7.17 -14.40 5.33
C ALA A 296 -7.91 -15.35 6.30
N GLU A 297 -8.69 -14.81 7.24
CA GLU A 297 -9.44 -15.56 8.25
C GLU A 297 -10.85 -15.97 7.77
N ASN A 298 -11.34 -15.38 6.66
CA ASN A 298 -12.64 -15.67 6.04
C ASN A 298 -12.49 -16.62 4.85
#